data_da4c37b5fcfb861f2f95230052c878b4
#
_entry.id   da4c37b5fcfb861f2f95230052c878b4
#
_cell.length_a   1.000
_cell.length_b   1.000
_cell.length_c   1.000
_cell.angle_alpha   90.00
_cell.angle_beta   90.00
_cell.angle_gamma   90.00
#
_symmetry.space_group_name_H-M   'P 1'
#
loop_
_entity.id
_entity.type
_entity.pdbx_description
1 polymer ?
#
loop_
_entity_poly.entity_id
_entity_poly.type
_entity_poly.pdbx_seq_one_letter_code
_entity_poly.pdbx_strand_id
1 'polypeptide(L)'
;HARRKNMEVRSKYESALILDKIEIIESSFRKKDGSLDDLELGVQVDHSLNKIGDDKFELILTTKVADQDEKVCVWVKGRAIFNTQQENMSILERNAIAILFPYIRSYISTITTQPGMAPILLPAMNIVAMLNDQKKN
;
A
#
# COMPACT_ATOMS: atom_id res chain seq x y z
N HIS A 1 10.84 -23.06 19.06
CA HIS A 1 9.60 -22.33 18.89
C HIS A 1 8.47 -23.23 18.46
N ALA A 2 7.50 -23.39 19.32
CA ALA A 2 6.27 -24.06 18.93
C ALA A 2 5.54 -23.16 17.93
N ARG A 3 5.35 -23.65 16.74
CA ARG A 3 4.57 -22.93 15.72
C ARG A 3 3.09 -22.97 16.13
N ARG A 4 2.43 -21.83 16.19
CA ARG A 4 1.00 -21.79 16.35
C ARG A 4 0.35 -22.52 15.20
N LYS A 5 -0.50 -23.50 15.53
CA LYS A 5 -1.35 -24.12 14.52
C LYS A 5 -2.47 -23.15 14.21
N ASN A 6 -2.52 -22.68 13.00
CA ASN A 6 -3.63 -21.88 12.53
C ASN A 6 -4.75 -22.76 12.05
N MET A 7 -5.99 -22.34 12.29
CA MET A 7 -7.13 -23.00 11.69
C MET A 7 -7.05 -22.80 10.18
N GLU A 8 -7.15 -23.89 9.44
CA GLU A 8 -7.13 -23.86 8.00
C GLU A 8 -8.51 -23.46 7.46
N VAL A 9 -8.56 -22.38 6.70
CA VAL A 9 -9.78 -21.93 6.03
C VAL A 9 -9.60 -22.14 4.53
N ARG A 10 -10.49 -22.89 3.92
CA ARG A 10 -10.47 -23.14 2.49
C ARG A 10 -11.73 -22.61 1.84
N SER A 11 -11.57 -22.10 0.63
CA SER A 11 -12.67 -21.60 -0.18
C SER A 11 -12.40 -21.91 -1.64
N LYS A 12 -13.45 -22.24 -2.41
CA LYS A 12 -13.35 -22.37 -3.85
C LYS A 12 -13.06 -21.05 -4.56
N TYR A 13 -13.12 -19.94 -3.82
CA TYR A 13 -12.85 -18.59 -4.34
C TYR A 13 -11.48 -18.07 -3.94
N GLU A 14 -10.59 -18.95 -3.52
CA GLU A 14 -9.23 -18.52 -3.14
C GLU A 14 -8.54 -17.82 -4.31
N SER A 15 -7.76 -16.81 -3.98
CA SER A 15 -6.96 -16.08 -4.96
C SER A 15 -5.85 -16.98 -5.52
N ALA A 16 -5.50 -16.79 -6.78
CA ALA A 16 -4.33 -17.42 -7.38
C ALA A 16 -3.02 -16.92 -6.75
N LEU A 17 -3.07 -15.83 -5.98
CA LEU A 17 -1.95 -15.31 -5.23
C LEU A 17 -1.93 -15.88 -3.83
N ILE A 18 -0.81 -16.46 -3.43
CA ILE A 18 -0.58 -16.90 -2.07
C ILE A 18 0.34 -15.89 -1.42
N LEU A 19 -0.21 -15.14 -0.48
CA LEU A 19 0.54 -14.10 0.23
C LEU A 19 1.43 -14.72 1.28
N ASP A 20 2.74 -14.51 1.16
CA ASP A 20 3.72 -14.97 2.15
C ASP A 20 3.94 -13.92 3.23
N LYS A 21 4.01 -12.65 2.84
CA LYS A 21 4.42 -11.60 3.77
C LYS A 21 3.91 -10.25 3.31
N ILE A 22 3.41 -9.46 4.25
CA ILE A 22 3.17 -8.03 4.07
C ILE A 22 3.88 -7.31 5.20
N GLU A 23 4.59 -6.24 4.87
CA GLU A 23 5.23 -5.41 5.89
C GLU A 23 5.32 -3.96 5.42
N ILE A 24 5.36 -3.04 6.38
CA ILE A 24 5.73 -1.66 6.12
C ILE A 24 7.24 -1.59 6.32
N ILE A 25 7.96 -1.28 5.26
CA ILE A 25 9.42 -1.24 5.30
C ILE A 25 9.90 0.06 5.90
N GLU A 26 9.24 1.15 5.55
CA GLU A 26 9.67 2.48 5.93
C GLU A 26 8.49 3.42 5.91
N SER A 27 8.44 4.37 6.85
CA SER A 27 7.41 5.38 6.87
C SER A 27 7.91 6.63 7.54
N SER A 28 7.32 7.76 7.18
CA SER A 28 7.58 9.04 7.83
C SER A 28 6.31 9.87 7.87
N PHE A 29 6.20 10.68 8.91
CA PHE A 29 5.10 11.61 9.06
C PHE A 29 5.66 12.92 9.58
N ARG A 30 5.36 14.01 8.89
CA ARG A 30 5.75 15.36 9.30
C ARG A 30 4.55 16.28 9.29
N LYS A 31 4.47 17.10 10.30
CA LYS A 31 3.46 18.13 10.43
C LYS A 31 4.13 19.43 10.87
N LYS A 32 3.93 20.49 10.12
CA LYS A 32 4.43 21.82 10.51
C LYS A 32 3.46 22.51 11.44
N ASP A 33 3.96 23.41 12.27
CA ASP A 33 3.13 24.25 13.12
C ASP A 33 2.22 25.15 12.28
N GLY A 34 1.07 25.47 12.83
CA GLY A 34 0.12 26.36 12.21
C GLY A 34 -1.22 25.68 11.94
N SER A 35 -2.12 26.43 11.33
CA SER A 35 -3.43 25.91 11.00
C SER A 35 -3.33 24.89 9.88
N LEU A 36 -3.99 23.77 10.08
CA LEU A 36 -4.15 22.72 9.06
C LEU A 36 -5.54 22.77 8.42
N ASP A 37 -6.30 23.83 8.72
CA ASP A 37 -7.63 23.98 8.14
C ASP A 37 -7.50 24.25 6.64
N ASP A 38 -8.45 23.69 5.89
CA ASP A 38 -8.55 23.89 4.44
C ASP A 38 -7.36 23.36 3.63
N LEU A 39 -6.55 22.45 4.19
CA LEU A 39 -5.51 21.80 3.43
C LEU A 39 -6.10 20.81 2.42
N GLU A 40 -5.63 20.91 1.20
CA GLU A 40 -6.00 19.99 0.15
C GLU A 40 -4.85 19.00 -0.04
N LEU A 41 -5.12 17.72 0.26
CA LEU A 41 -4.09 16.69 0.22
C LEU A 41 -4.16 15.95 -1.12
N GLY A 42 -3.00 15.81 -1.76
CA GLY A 42 -2.85 14.98 -2.94
C GLY A 42 -2.21 13.65 -2.58
N VAL A 43 -2.44 12.65 -3.43
CA VAL A 43 -1.90 11.31 -3.24
C VAL A 43 -1.04 10.94 -4.45
N GLN A 44 0.19 10.49 -4.20
CA GLN A 44 1.09 9.96 -5.22
C GLN A 44 1.42 8.53 -4.87
N VAL A 45 1.41 7.64 -5.86
CA VAL A 45 1.69 6.22 -5.66
C VAL A 45 2.70 5.76 -6.71
N ASP A 46 3.74 5.09 -6.26
CA ASP A 46 4.72 4.43 -7.12
C ASP A 46 4.80 2.96 -6.76
N HIS A 47 5.18 2.13 -7.72
CA HIS A 47 5.29 0.71 -7.48
C HIS A 47 6.41 0.07 -8.29
N SER A 48 6.90 -1.06 -7.79
CA SER A 48 7.77 -1.94 -8.57
C SER A 48 7.39 -3.38 -8.26
N LEU A 49 7.35 -4.21 -9.29
CA LEU A 49 7.04 -5.63 -9.18
C LEU A 49 8.23 -6.40 -9.74
N ASN A 50 8.84 -7.25 -8.93
CA ASN A 50 10.03 -8.00 -9.31
C ASN A 50 9.85 -9.49 -9.00
N LYS A 51 10.35 -10.33 -9.90
CA LYS A 51 10.44 -11.76 -9.65
C LYS A 51 11.69 -12.00 -8.83
N ILE A 52 11.54 -12.63 -7.66
CA ILE A 52 12.64 -12.87 -6.73
C ILE A 52 12.97 -14.36 -6.55
N GLY A 53 12.26 -15.22 -7.24
CA GLY A 53 12.47 -16.67 -7.20
C GLY A 53 11.51 -17.36 -8.12
N ASP A 54 11.52 -18.70 -8.13
CA ASP A 54 10.57 -19.47 -8.91
C ASP A 54 9.16 -19.24 -8.36
N ASP A 55 8.28 -18.73 -9.22
CA ASP A 55 6.90 -18.39 -8.85
C ASP A 55 6.80 -17.42 -7.67
N LYS A 56 7.89 -16.73 -7.32
CA LYS A 56 7.95 -15.83 -6.18
C LYS A 56 8.21 -14.40 -6.63
N PHE A 57 7.40 -13.48 -6.11
CA PHE A 57 7.41 -12.07 -6.53
C PHE A 57 7.39 -11.14 -5.34
N GLU A 58 7.97 -9.97 -5.55
CA GLU A 58 7.97 -8.89 -4.58
C GLU A 58 7.33 -7.65 -5.18
N LEU A 59 6.30 -7.14 -4.52
CA LEU A 59 5.72 -5.84 -4.85
C LEU A 59 6.17 -4.82 -3.80
N ILE A 60 6.74 -3.72 -4.27
CA ILE A 60 7.02 -2.54 -3.45
C ILE A 60 6.02 -1.46 -3.87
N LEU A 61 5.30 -0.92 -2.92
CA LEU A 61 4.30 0.12 -3.18
C LEU A 61 4.60 1.30 -2.25
N THR A 62 4.86 2.46 -2.84
CA THR A 62 5.17 3.68 -2.10
C THR A 62 4.04 4.67 -2.28
N THR A 63 3.53 5.18 -1.16
CA THR A 63 2.42 6.13 -1.16
C THR A 63 2.83 7.38 -0.41
N LYS A 64 2.64 8.53 -1.03
CA LYS A 64 2.87 9.84 -0.42
C LYS A 64 1.58 10.63 -0.41
N VAL A 65 1.23 11.18 0.74
CA VAL A 65 0.07 12.05 0.91
C VAL A 65 0.56 13.37 1.48
N ALA A 66 0.32 14.45 0.77
CA ALA A 66 0.83 15.77 1.18
C ALA A 66 0.01 16.88 0.54
N ASP A 67 0.02 18.04 1.18
CA ASP A 67 -0.44 19.28 0.56
C ASP A 67 0.70 19.90 -0.27
N GLN A 68 0.37 20.92 -1.05
CA GLN A 68 1.31 21.53 -1.98
C GLN A 68 2.56 22.07 -1.29
N ASP A 69 2.40 22.67 -0.10
CA ASP A 69 3.50 23.24 0.67
C ASP A 69 4.10 22.26 1.67
N GLU A 70 3.63 21.05 1.67
CA GLU A 70 4.05 19.98 2.59
C GLU A 70 3.96 20.37 4.07
N LYS A 71 2.91 21.12 4.44
CA LYS A 71 2.60 21.36 5.85
C LYS A 71 2.28 20.05 6.56
N VAL A 72 1.67 19.13 5.84
CA VAL A 72 1.47 17.75 6.26
C VAL A 72 2.05 16.86 5.16
N CYS A 73 2.88 15.92 5.54
CA CYS A 73 3.45 14.96 4.58
C CYS A 73 3.57 13.60 5.24
N VAL A 74 2.93 12.62 4.62
CA VAL A 74 3.01 11.22 5.04
C VAL A 74 3.59 10.43 3.88
N TRP A 75 4.55 9.58 4.18
CA TRP A 75 5.18 8.72 3.19
C TRP A 75 5.28 7.31 3.76
N VAL A 76 4.79 6.33 3.01
CA VAL A 76 4.76 4.94 3.45
C VAL A 76 5.22 4.04 2.31
N LYS A 77 6.17 3.18 2.62
CA LYS A 77 6.67 2.16 1.69
C LYS A 77 6.31 0.79 2.23
N GLY A 78 5.45 0.10 1.49
CA GLY A 78 5.01 -1.24 1.83
C GLY A 78 5.60 -2.27 0.89
N ARG A 79 5.75 -3.49 1.40
CA ARG A 79 6.25 -4.62 0.62
C ARG A 79 5.33 -5.81 0.81
N ALA A 80 5.01 -6.50 -0.30
CA ALA A 80 4.32 -7.76 -0.28
C ALA A 80 5.16 -8.80 -1.01
N ILE A 81 5.32 -9.96 -0.40
CA ILE A 81 5.96 -11.11 -1.04
C ILE A 81 4.89 -12.18 -1.20
N PHE A 82 4.80 -12.73 -2.40
CA PHE A 82 3.76 -13.70 -2.70
C PHE A 82 4.24 -14.72 -3.72
N ASN A 83 3.56 -15.84 -3.73
CA ASN A 83 3.78 -16.93 -4.69
C ASN A 83 2.59 -17.01 -5.62
N THR A 84 2.85 -17.25 -6.89
CA THR A 84 1.81 -17.42 -7.89
C THR A 84 2.37 -18.11 -9.12
N GLN A 85 1.50 -18.84 -9.82
CA GLN A 85 1.80 -19.39 -11.13
C GLN A 85 1.20 -18.54 -12.24
N GLN A 86 0.67 -17.38 -11.91
CA GLN A 86 0.11 -16.46 -12.90
C GLN A 86 1.22 -15.95 -13.82
N GLU A 87 1.06 -16.19 -15.12
CA GLU A 87 2.03 -15.78 -16.14
C GLU A 87 1.78 -14.37 -16.66
N ASN A 88 0.55 -13.88 -16.55
CA ASN A 88 0.21 -12.55 -17.03
C ASN A 88 0.59 -11.51 -15.98
N MET A 89 1.66 -10.78 -16.26
CA MET A 89 2.22 -9.80 -15.32
C MET A 89 1.27 -8.64 -15.01
N SER A 90 0.45 -8.25 -15.97
CA SER A 90 -0.54 -7.17 -15.74
C SER A 90 -1.61 -7.59 -14.74
N ILE A 91 -2.09 -8.82 -14.85
CA ILE A 91 -3.09 -9.37 -13.91
C ILE A 91 -2.45 -9.50 -12.53
N LEU A 92 -1.23 -10.02 -12.48
CA LEU A 92 -0.49 -10.21 -11.24
C LEU A 92 -0.28 -8.89 -10.51
N GLU A 93 0.20 -7.87 -11.20
CA GLU A 93 0.43 -6.55 -10.66
C GLU A 93 -0.85 -5.94 -10.08
N ARG A 94 -1.94 -6.01 -10.84
CA ARG A 94 -3.24 -5.49 -10.42
C ARG A 94 -3.74 -6.15 -9.15
N ASN A 95 -3.66 -7.47 -9.10
CA ASN A 95 -4.12 -8.24 -7.94
C ASN A 95 -3.26 -7.96 -6.71
N ALA A 96 -1.94 -7.89 -6.90
CA ALA A 96 -1.01 -7.63 -5.80
C ALA A 96 -1.22 -6.24 -5.21
N ILE A 97 -1.40 -5.23 -6.05
CA ILE A 97 -1.68 -3.86 -5.60
C ILE A 97 -3.00 -3.80 -4.84
N ALA A 98 -4.04 -4.49 -5.35
CA ALA A 98 -5.34 -4.52 -4.68
C ALA A 98 -5.27 -5.16 -3.30
N ILE A 99 -4.34 -6.09 -3.09
CA ILE A 99 -4.13 -6.74 -1.78
C ILE A 99 -3.33 -5.83 -0.85
N LEU A 100 -2.25 -5.21 -1.34
CA LEU A 100 -1.33 -4.45 -0.49
C LEU A 100 -1.86 -3.07 -0.10
N PHE A 101 -2.50 -2.37 -1.01
CA PHE A 101 -2.90 -0.98 -0.78
C PHE A 101 -3.81 -0.78 0.43
N PRO A 102 -4.80 -1.64 0.71
CA PRO A 102 -5.64 -1.47 1.91
C PRO A 102 -4.83 -1.47 3.21
N TYR A 103 -3.74 -2.21 3.28
CA TYR A 103 -2.86 -2.20 4.46
C TYR A 103 -2.15 -0.86 4.60
N ILE A 104 -1.68 -0.31 3.49
CA ILE A 104 -1.03 1.02 3.48
C ILE A 104 -2.01 2.09 3.89
N ARG A 105 -3.23 2.05 3.36
CA ARG A 105 -4.29 3.00 3.71
C ARG A 105 -4.59 2.99 5.20
N SER A 106 -4.74 1.80 5.77
CA SER A 106 -4.99 1.63 7.20
C SER A 106 -3.82 2.13 8.04
N TYR A 107 -2.60 1.87 7.60
CA TYR A 107 -1.41 2.31 8.31
C TYR A 107 -1.29 3.84 8.31
N ILE A 108 -1.58 4.50 7.19
CA ILE A 108 -1.58 5.96 7.10
C ILE A 108 -2.56 6.56 8.11
N SER A 109 -3.76 5.99 8.21
CA SER A 109 -4.75 6.43 9.21
C SER A 109 -4.18 6.30 10.62
N THR A 110 -3.50 5.20 10.90
CA THR A 110 -2.93 4.92 12.22
C THR A 110 -1.83 5.92 12.60
N ILE A 111 -0.85 6.13 11.72
CA ILE A 111 0.29 7.00 12.06
C ILE A 111 -0.07 8.48 12.07
N THR A 112 -1.17 8.86 11.44
CA THR A 112 -1.63 10.26 11.45
C THR A 112 -2.63 10.55 12.56
N THR A 113 -2.98 9.54 13.36
CA THR A 113 -3.79 9.73 14.56
C THR A 113 -2.91 10.32 15.65
N GLN A 114 -2.83 11.65 15.69
CA GLN A 114 -1.93 12.40 16.56
C GLN A 114 -2.71 13.47 17.30
N PRO A 115 -2.25 13.86 18.51
CA PRO A 115 -2.80 15.07 19.13
C PRO A 115 -2.62 16.27 18.21
N GLY A 116 -3.66 17.06 18.06
CA GLY A 116 -3.61 18.29 17.27
C GLY A 116 -3.98 18.12 15.80
N MET A 117 -4.37 16.93 15.37
CA MET A 117 -4.90 16.77 14.01
C MET A 117 -5.83 15.56 13.91
N ALA A 118 -6.75 15.62 12.97
CA ALA A 118 -7.58 14.47 12.63
C ALA A 118 -6.76 13.49 11.79
N PRO A 119 -7.02 12.18 11.91
CA PRO A 119 -6.32 11.21 11.08
C PRO A 119 -6.62 11.40 9.60
N ILE A 120 -5.67 11.06 8.75
CA ILE A 120 -5.85 11.08 7.31
C ILE A 120 -6.55 9.79 6.89
N LEU A 121 -7.75 9.93 6.36
CA LEU A 121 -8.56 8.80 5.89
C LEU A 121 -8.60 8.83 4.37
N LEU A 122 -7.81 7.98 3.74
CA LEU A 122 -7.83 7.90 2.28
C LEU A 122 -9.13 7.24 1.82
N PRO A 123 -9.79 7.82 0.81
CA PRO A 123 -10.98 7.20 0.25
C PRO A 123 -10.62 5.91 -0.49
N ALA A 124 -11.62 5.11 -0.81
CA ALA A 124 -11.42 4.00 -1.73
C ALA A 124 -11.00 4.56 -3.08
N MET A 125 -9.89 4.08 -3.62
CA MET A 125 -9.31 4.59 -4.87
C MET A 125 -8.98 3.42 -5.79
N ASN A 126 -9.11 3.68 -7.09
CA ASN A 126 -8.64 2.74 -8.09
C ASN A 126 -7.15 3.02 -8.35
N ILE A 127 -6.29 2.37 -7.57
CA ILE A 127 -4.84 2.58 -7.63
C ILE A 127 -4.29 2.16 -9.00
N VAL A 128 -4.82 1.09 -9.57
CA VAL A 128 -4.37 0.61 -10.87
C VAL A 128 -4.64 1.67 -11.95
N ALA A 129 -5.82 2.28 -11.93
CA ALA A 129 -6.14 3.36 -12.87
C ALA A 129 -5.21 4.56 -12.68
N MET A 130 -4.92 4.91 -11.42
CA MET A 130 -4.00 6.00 -11.09
C MET A 130 -2.61 5.74 -11.66
N LEU A 131 -2.07 4.53 -11.49
CA LEU A 131 -0.75 4.17 -12.00
C LEU A 131 -0.72 4.15 -13.53
N ASN A 132 -1.79 3.71 -14.17
CA ASN A 132 -1.89 3.75 -15.63
C ASN A 132 -1.90 5.18 -16.16
N ASP A 133 -2.60 6.09 -15.48
CA ASP A 133 -2.62 7.51 -15.88
C ASP A 133 -1.25 8.15 -15.72
N GLN A 134 -0.51 7.80 -14.68
CA GLN A 134 0.86 8.30 -14.48
C GLN A 134 1.80 7.82 -15.59
N LYS A 135 1.62 6.61 -16.10
CA LYS A 135 2.45 6.07 -17.19
C LYS A 135 2.24 6.78 -18.52
N LYS A 136 1.07 7.38 -18.73
CA LYS A 136 0.74 8.10 -19.98
C LYS A 136 1.31 9.51 -20.02
N ASN A 137 1.77 10.00 -18.90
CA ASN A 137 2.34 11.34 -18.77
C ASN A 137 3.88 11.26 -18.75
#